data_e2eef29f9fb8706f0c074383dbb7d4a1
#
_entry.id   e2eef29f9fb8706f0c074383dbb7d4a1
#
_cell.length_a   1.000
_cell.length_b   1.000
_cell.length_c   1.000
_cell.angle_alpha   90.00
_cell.angle_beta   90.00
_cell.angle_gamma   90.00
#
_symmetry.space_group_name_H-M   'P 1'
#
loop_
_entity.id
_entity.type
_entity.pdbx_description
1 polymer ?
#
loop_
_entity_poly.entity_id
_entity_poly.type
_entity_poly.pdbx_seq_one_letter_code
_entity_poly.pdbx_strand_id
1 'polypeptide(L)'
;MKFAIIYHDADFDGKLSNEVCRYWLNRLHHNATIHSYGWDYGRPVPVPSLLGTLPPIEPGLEGGGRRIPAIENWADYDAIYIVDLSVDELMSRPELRNKIVWIDHHKSAIEKWDNRTGPISGNPVPNLAGTRIDGVAACRLCWQWFTWGQLPKGVLPSKQDFIEPLTKQLFIDRKVQEPALIRLAGEYDIWDHRDPDGKALQFGLRALSDSSYRLLVDNEFLGAVTGARTPSHELFSAVTDGHSIKFYVDKQAEEYSAAYAHTIKWEGLTFCALNIGQRGNSDLLKGGIKPEHDACFAWRYDGNKVLVSLYHIDGKTHHDLSLIAVK
;
A
#
# COMPACT_ATOMS: atom_id res chain seq x y z
N MET A 1 -8.73 -14.93 20.98
CA MET A 1 -9.18 -14.79 19.60
C MET A 1 -7.99 -14.88 18.65
N LYS A 2 -8.21 -15.38 17.44
CA LYS A 2 -7.15 -15.63 16.46
C LYS A 2 -7.47 -14.86 15.16
N PHE A 3 -6.58 -13.97 14.75
CA PHE A 3 -6.79 -13.09 13.61
C PHE A 3 -5.70 -13.32 12.55
N ALA A 4 -6.09 -13.26 11.27
CA ALA A 4 -5.18 -13.17 10.15
C ALA A 4 -5.25 -11.78 9.52
N ILE A 5 -4.11 -11.26 9.09
CA ILE A 5 -4.03 -10.04 8.28
C ILE A 5 -3.23 -10.39 7.03
N ILE A 6 -3.85 -10.26 5.87
CA ILE A 6 -3.18 -10.39 4.56
C ILE A 6 -3.07 -8.98 4.01
N TYR A 7 -1.86 -8.52 3.73
CA TYR A 7 -1.60 -7.14 3.33
C TYR A 7 -0.64 -7.05 2.15
N HIS A 8 -0.76 -5.99 1.37
CA HIS A 8 0.18 -5.69 0.30
C HIS A 8 1.55 -5.34 0.88
N ASP A 9 2.60 -6.13 0.55
CA ASP A 9 3.93 -5.96 1.16
C ASP A 9 4.90 -5.13 0.30
N ALA A 10 4.46 -4.68 -0.88
CA ALA A 10 5.31 -3.96 -1.82
C ALA A 10 5.55 -2.49 -1.44
N ASP A 11 4.64 -1.86 -0.71
CA ASP A 11 4.68 -0.44 -0.36
C ASP A 11 4.30 -0.15 1.09
N PHE A 12 4.28 1.13 1.46
CA PHE A 12 3.96 1.54 2.82
C PHE A 12 2.47 1.66 3.09
N ASP A 13 1.61 1.74 2.08
CA ASP A 13 0.16 1.71 2.31
C ASP A 13 -0.26 0.37 2.90
N GLY A 14 0.12 -0.73 2.24
CA GLY A 14 -0.17 -2.07 2.76
C GLY A 14 0.52 -2.37 4.09
N LYS A 15 1.80 -1.99 4.26
CA LYS A 15 2.53 -2.20 5.52
C LYS A 15 1.90 -1.45 6.69
N LEU A 16 1.53 -0.18 6.51
CA LEU A 16 0.85 0.61 7.53
C LEU A 16 -0.57 0.13 7.77
N SER A 17 -1.28 -0.36 6.74
CA SER A 17 -2.57 -1.02 6.90
C SER A 17 -2.47 -2.23 7.85
N ASN A 18 -1.42 -3.06 7.70
CA ASN A 18 -1.15 -4.16 8.62
C ASN A 18 -0.90 -3.66 10.05
N GLU A 19 -0.05 -2.62 10.22
CA GLU A 19 0.27 -2.10 11.56
C GLU A 19 -0.97 -1.48 12.23
N VAL A 20 -1.82 -0.78 11.51
CA VAL A 20 -3.11 -0.28 12.01
C VAL A 20 -3.98 -1.43 12.51
N CYS A 21 -4.16 -2.48 11.70
CA CYS A 21 -4.94 -3.65 12.11
C CYS A 21 -4.35 -4.32 13.36
N ARG A 22 -3.03 -4.54 13.40
CA ARG A 22 -2.32 -5.12 14.56
C ARG A 22 -2.51 -4.30 15.83
N TYR A 23 -2.35 -2.98 15.73
CA TYR A 23 -2.50 -2.07 16.87
C TYR A 23 -3.91 -2.17 17.47
N TRP A 24 -4.93 -2.04 16.65
CA TRP A 24 -6.30 -2.05 17.12
C TRP A 24 -6.76 -3.42 17.58
N LEU A 25 -6.40 -4.50 16.90
CA LEU A 25 -6.77 -5.87 17.30
C LEU A 25 -6.13 -6.25 18.65
N ASN A 26 -4.88 -5.87 18.90
CA ASN A 26 -4.23 -6.07 20.21
C ASN A 26 -4.91 -5.25 21.32
N ARG A 27 -5.36 -4.03 20.99
CA ARG A 27 -6.01 -3.13 21.96
C ARG A 27 -7.44 -3.57 22.29
N LEU A 28 -8.17 -4.07 21.31
CA LEU A 28 -9.56 -4.50 21.47
C LEU A 28 -9.70 -5.92 22.05
N HIS A 29 -8.71 -6.76 21.83
CA HIS A 29 -8.74 -8.17 22.20
C HIS A 29 -7.49 -8.56 22.97
N HIS A 30 -7.53 -8.46 24.30
CA HIS A 30 -6.44 -8.91 25.16
C HIS A 30 -6.13 -10.39 24.87
N ASN A 31 -4.84 -10.71 24.71
CA ASN A 31 -4.35 -12.05 24.37
C ASN A 31 -4.77 -12.54 22.95
N ALA A 32 -5.03 -11.63 22.02
CA ALA A 32 -5.23 -12.02 20.63
C ALA A 32 -3.97 -12.65 20.03
N THR A 33 -4.14 -13.72 19.26
CA THR A 33 -3.09 -14.24 18.38
C THR A 33 -3.28 -13.63 17.01
N ILE A 34 -2.32 -12.85 16.53
CA ILE A 34 -2.40 -12.15 15.25
C ILE A 34 -1.29 -12.65 14.34
N HIS A 35 -1.66 -13.19 13.19
CA HIS A 35 -0.75 -13.61 12.15
C HIS A 35 -0.85 -12.65 10.97
N SER A 36 0.28 -12.09 10.53
CA SER A 36 0.37 -11.18 9.39
C SER A 36 1.08 -11.87 8.22
N TYR A 37 0.49 -11.75 7.04
CA TYR A 37 0.95 -12.34 5.79
C TYR A 37 1.14 -11.25 4.76
N GLY A 38 2.39 -10.87 4.52
CA GLY A 38 2.74 -10.01 3.39
C GLY A 38 2.56 -10.77 2.08
N TRP A 39 1.81 -10.20 1.15
CA TRP A 39 1.57 -10.81 -0.15
C TRP A 39 1.59 -9.74 -1.25
N ASP A 40 1.91 -10.18 -2.48
CA ASP A 40 1.91 -9.34 -3.66
C ASP A 40 1.36 -10.14 -4.84
N TYR A 41 0.75 -9.44 -5.79
CA TYR A 41 0.17 -10.04 -7.00
C TYR A 41 1.23 -10.84 -7.78
N GLY A 42 0.82 -12.02 -8.28
CA GLY A 42 1.72 -12.93 -9.00
C GLY A 42 2.51 -13.90 -8.13
N ARG A 43 2.44 -13.78 -6.80
CA ARG A 43 2.94 -14.80 -5.88
C ARG A 43 1.83 -15.80 -5.53
N PRO A 44 2.17 -17.06 -5.20
CA PRO A 44 1.19 -17.99 -4.64
C PRO A 44 0.51 -17.36 -3.41
N VAL A 45 -0.82 -17.47 -3.33
CA VAL A 45 -1.54 -17.02 -2.13
C VAL A 45 -0.97 -17.76 -0.93
N PRO A 46 -0.70 -17.09 0.21
CA PRO A 46 -0.25 -17.76 1.41
C PRO A 46 -1.25 -18.85 1.76
N VAL A 47 -0.85 -20.09 1.61
CA VAL A 47 -1.68 -21.24 1.98
C VAL A 47 -1.27 -21.63 3.39
N PRO A 48 -2.20 -21.75 4.32
CA PRO A 48 -1.93 -22.53 5.52
C PRO A 48 -1.59 -23.94 5.03
N SER A 49 -0.34 -24.36 5.12
CA SER A 49 0.08 -25.59 4.51
C SER A 49 -0.53 -26.77 5.24
N LEU A 50 -1.35 -27.54 4.53
CA LEU A 50 -1.76 -28.88 4.93
C LEU A 50 -0.60 -29.89 4.90
N LEU A 51 0.57 -29.52 4.40
CA LEU A 51 1.75 -30.37 4.28
C LEU A 51 3.02 -29.53 4.45
N GLY A 52 3.73 -29.76 5.51
CA GLY A 52 4.95 -29.12 6.00
C GLY A 52 6.14 -28.93 5.03
N THR A 53 5.92 -28.31 3.89
CA THR A 53 7.00 -27.86 3.01
C THR A 53 6.87 -26.37 2.77
N LEU A 54 7.63 -25.59 3.53
CA LEU A 54 7.92 -24.20 3.19
C LEU A 54 8.62 -24.16 1.83
N PRO A 55 8.33 -23.15 0.97
CA PRO A 55 9.21 -22.87 -0.15
C PRO A 55 10.63 -22.61 0.37
N PRO A 56 11.68 -22.98 -0.38
CA PRO A 56 13.05 -22.77 0.06
C PRO A 56 13.27 -21.29 0.37
N ILE A 57 13.79 -21.03 1.57
CA ILE A 57 14.27 -19.72 1.97
C ILE A 57 15.43 -19.39 1.03
N GLU A 58 15.33 -18.33 0.26
CA GLU A 58 16.45 -17.83 -0.51
C GLU A 58 17.63 -17.54 0.45
N PRO A 59 18.84 -18.02 0.18
CA PRO A 59 19.97 -17.79 1.07
C PRO A 59 20.39 -16.33 0.98
N GLY A 60 20.19 -15.57 2.07
CA GLY A 60 20.65 -14.18 2.18
C GLY A 60 19.98 -13.32 3.24
N LEU A 61 18.95 -13.79 3.91
CA LEU A 61 18.32 -13.06 5.02
C LEU A 61 18.47 -13.85 6.32
N GLU A 62 19.63 -13.74 6.94
CA GLU A 62 19.83 -14.11 8.35
C GLU A 62 19.17 -13.08 9.25
N GLY A 63 17.87 -13.19 9.41
CA GLY A 63 17.08 -12.48 10.41
C GLY A 63 16.13 -13.49 11.04
N GLY A 64 16.39 -13.86 12.29
CA GLY A 64 15.74 -14.85 13.13
C GLY A 64 14.32 -15.29 12.74
N GLY A 65 14.23 -16.27 11.88
CA GLY A 65 12.96 -16.82 11.42
C GLY A 65 12.20 -17.43 12.59
N ARG A 66 11.19 -16.71 13.12
CA ARG A 66 10.16 -17.32 13.92
C ARG A 66 9.47 -18.36 13.02
N ARG A 67 9.58 -19.64 13.39
CA ARG A 67 8.74 -20.70 12.80
C ARG A 67 7.30 -20.26 12.97
N ILE A 68 6.63 -19.94 11.89
CA ILE A 68 5.19 -19.71 11.86
C ILE A 68 4.60 -21.11 12.18
N PRO A 69 3.83 -21.29 13.27
CA PRO A 69 3.17 -22.54 13.53
C PRO A 69 2.30 -22.88 12.32
N ALA A 70 2.30 -24.16 11.91
CA ALA A 70 1.49 -24.64 10.81
C ALA A 70 0.02 -24.24 11.06
N ILE A 71 -0.48 -23.31 10.23
CA ILE A 71 -1.88 -22.90 10.31
C ILE A 71 -2.66 -23.88 9.48
N GLU A 72 -3.42 -24.68 10.16
CA GLU A 72 -4.08 -25.82 9.54
C GLU A 72 -5.23 -25.43 8.64
N ASN A 73 -5.92 -24.29 8.89
CA ASN A 73 -7.04 -23.86 8.06
C ASN A 73 -7.33 -22.35 8.24
N TRP A 74 -7.73 -21.64 7.16
CA TRP A 74 -8.27 -20.28 7.26
C TRP A 74 -9.55 -20.21 8.09
N ALA A 75 -10.31 -21.30 8.16
CA ALA A 75 -11.50 -21.40 8.99
C ALA A 75 -11.21 -21.36 10.51
N ASP A 76 -9.96 -21.56 10.94
CA ASP A 76 -9.56 -21.51 12.35
C ASP A 76 -9.41 -20.09 12.88
N TYR A 77 -9.41 -19.08 12.00
CA TYR A 77 -9.41 -17.69 12.40
C TYR A 77 -10.80 -17.21 12.77
N ASP A 78 -10.87 -16.35 13.77
CA ASP A 78 -12.11 -15.63 14.12
C ASP A 78 -12.45 -14.56 13.10
N ALA A 79 -11.42 -13.85 12.57
CA ALA A 79 -11.55 -12.97 11.42
C ALA A 79 -10.26 -12.92 10.60
N ILE A 80 -10.43 -12.60 9.29
CA ILE A 80 -9.38 -12.48 8.30
C ILE A 80 -9.49 -11.09 7.67
N TYR A 81 -8.51 -10.23 7.95
CA TYR A 81 -8.41 -8.90 7.37
C TYR A 81 -7.61 -9.00 6.07
N ILE A 82 -8.19 -8.53 4.98
CA ILE A 82 -7.53 -8.42 3.68
C ILE A 82 -7.44 -6.93 3.40
N VAL A 83 -6.23 -6.37 3.38
CA VAL A 83 -6.02 -4.91 3.36
C VAL A 83 -5.08 -4.50 2.24
N ASP A 84 -5.46 -3.46 1.51
CA ASP A 84 -4.73 -2.87 0.39
C ASP A 84 -4.50 -3.83 -0.78
N LEU A 85 -5.34 -4.82 -0.92
CA LEU A 85 -5.34 -5.77 -2.04
C LEU A 85 -6.62 -6.61 -2.03
N SER A 86 -6.84 -7.37 -3.11
CA SER A 86 -7.88 -8.40 -3.16
C SER A 86 -7.26 -9.78 -3.31
N VAL A 87 -7.74 -10.76 -2.56
CA VAL A 87 -7.35 -12.17 -2.65
C VAL A 87 -8.55 -12.99 -3.10
N ASP A 88 -8.80 -12.99 -4.40
CA ASP A 88 -10.00 -13.57 -5.01
C ASP A 88 -10.25 -15.02 -4.61
N GLU A 89 -9.17 -15.81 -4.48
CA GLU A 89 -9.26 -17.21 -4.10
C GLU A 89 -9.87 -17.39 -2.70
N LEU A 90 -9.46 -16.57 -1.72
CA LEU A 90 -10.02 -16.62 -0.36
C LEU A 90 -11.40 -15.96 -0.29
N MET A 91 -11.53 -14.79 -0.91
CA MET A 91 -12.76 -14.00 -0.89
C MET A 91 -13.93 -14.72 -1.57
N SER A 92 -13.64 -15.65 -2.49
CA SER A 92 -14.65 -16.46 -3.17
C SER A 92 -15.17 -17.63 -2.35
N ARG A 93 -14.52 -17.98 -1.23
CA ARG A 93 -14.89 -19.15 -0.41
C ARG A 93 -16.12 -18.84 0.45
N PRO A 94 -17.25 -19.54 0.25
CA PRO A 94 -18.49 -19.27 0.99
C PRO A 94 -18.33 -19.40 2.52
N GLU A 95 -17.52 -20.36 2.96
CA GLU A 95 -17.29 -20.67 4.38
C GLU A 95 -16.46 -19.59 5.10
N LEU A 96 -15.69 -18.80 4.37
CA LEU A 96 -14.87 -17.71 4.92
C LEU A 96 -15.57 -16.36 4.89
N ARG A 97 -16.64 -16.20 4.12
CA ARG A 97 -17.28 -14.93 3.82
C ARG A 97 -17.62 -14.10 5.06
N ASN A 98 -18.17 -14.73 6.10
CA ASN A 98 -18.54 -14.06 7.35
C ASN A 98 -17.33 -13.74 8.25
N LYS A 99 -16.14 -14.21 7.89
CA LYS A 99 -14.90 -13.98 8.62
C LYS A 99 -14.01 -12.96 7.94
N ILE A 100 -14.24 -12.66 6.67
CA ILE A 100 -13.42 -11.73 5.89
C ILE A 100 -13.87 -10.30 6.13
N VAL A 101 -12.89 -9.45 6.46
CA VAL A 101 -12.99 -7.99 6.47
C VAL A 101 -12.06 -7.48 5.37
N TRP A 102 -12.63 -6.90 4.30
CA TRP A 102 -11.87 -6.40 3.16
C TRP A 102 -11.86 -4.88 3.14
N ILE A 103 -10.66 -4.30 3.22
CA ILE A 103 -10.43 -2.85 3.21
C ILE A 103 -9.47 -2.53 2.06
N ASP A 104 -9.95 -1.78 1.07
CA ASP A 104 -9.20 -1.58 -0.18
C ASP A 104 -9.63 -0.28 -0.87
N HIS A 105 -8.79 0.21 -1.76
CA HIS A 105 -9.03 1.40 -2.56
C HIS A 105 -8.83 1.19 -4.06
N HIS A 106 -8.41 0.01 -4.48
CA HIS A 106 -8.15 -0.31 -5.89
C HIS A 106 -9.45 -0.41 -6.68
N LYS A 107 -9.73 0.58 -7.51
CA LYS A 107 -10.96 0.70 -8.30
C LYS A 107 -11.32 -0.59 -9.06
N SER A 108 -10.35 -1.19 -9.75
CA SER A 108 -10.57 -2.41 -10.53
C SER A 108 -10.99 -3.60 -9.67
N ALA A 109 -10.45 -3.73 -8.46
CA ALA A 109 -10.83 -4.78 -7.52
C ALA A 109 -12.24 -4.52 -6.98
N ILE A 110 -12.54 -3.28 -6.60
CA ILE A 110 -13.86 -2.88 -6.10
C ILE A 110 -14.93 -3.16 -7.17
N GLU A 111 -14.76 -2.65 -8.39
CA GLU A 111 -15.70 -2.86 -9.50
C GLU A 111 -15.89 -4.35 -9.83
N LYS A 112 -14.81 -5.13 -9.82
CA LYS A 112 -14.86 -6.58 -10.05
C LYS A 112 -15.72 -7.29 -9.01
N TRP A 113 -15.64 -6.89 -7.75
CA TRP A 113 -16.38 -7.52 -6.65
C TRP A 113 -17.82 -7.02 -6.54
N ASP A 114 -18.08 -5.74 -6.78
CA ASP A 114 -19.44 -5.16 -6.77
C ASP A 114 -20.32 -5.72 -7.90
N ASN A 115 -19.71 -6.08 -9.04
CA ASN A 115 -20.41 -6.65 -10.20
C ASN A 115 -20.52 -8.18 -10.18
N ARG A 116 -20.00 -8.86 -9.15
CA ARG A 116 -20.08 -10.33 -9.08
C ARG A 116 -21.50 -10.82 -8.79
N THR A 117 -21.94 -11.75 -9.64
CA THR A 117 -23.13 -12.56 -9.37
C THR A 117 -22.72 -13.94 -8.88
N GLY A 118 -23.49 -14.51 -7.95
CA GLY A 118 -23.21 -15.85 -7.41
C GLY A 118 -23.29 -16.92 -8.51
N PRO A 119 -22.43 -17.96 -8.45
CA PRO A 119 -22.27 -18.94 -9.53
C PRO A 119 -23.51 -19.83 -9.76
N ILE A 120 -24.46 -19.87 -8.83
CA ILE A 120 -25.62 -20.79 -8.89
C ILE A 120 -26.94 -20.05 -9.05
N SER A 121 -27.07 -18.81 -8.57
CA SER A 121 -28.36 -18.11 -8.50
C SER A 121 -28.46 -16.86 -9.35
N GLY A 122 -27.37 -16.39 -9.94
CA GLY A 122 -27.32 -15.07 -10.60
C GLY A 122 -27.53 -13.89 -9.64
N ASN A 123 -27.67 -14.14 -8.35
CA ASN A 123 -27.86 -13.09 -7.34
C ASN A 123 -26.51 -12.41 -7.01
N PRO A 124 -26.51 -11.11 -6.63
CA PRO A 124 -25.31 -10.43 -6.17
C PRO A 124 -24.64 -11.21 -5.04
N VAL A 125 -23.32 -11.35 -5.11
CA VAL A 125 -22.55 -11.91 -3.98
C VAL A 125 -22.71 -10.96 -2.80
N PRO A 126 -23.10 -11.42 -1.61
CA PRO A 126 -23.23 -10.56 -0.44
C PRO A 126 -21.97 -9.77 -0.19
N ASN A 127 -22.11 -8.47 0.09
CA ASN A 127 -21.00 -7.57 0.38
C ASN A 127 -20.16 -8.14 1.54
N LEU A 128 -18.85 -8.25 1.34
CA LEU A 128 -17.91 -8.55 2.42
C LEU A 128 -17.90 -7.38 3.41
N ALA A 129 -17.72 -7.69 4.70
CA ALA A 129 -17.48 -6.66 5.70
C ALA A 129 -16.22 -5.84 5.32
N GLY A 130 -16.14 -4.59 5.75
CA GLY A 130 -15.02 -3.70 5.46
C GLY A 130 -15.45 -2.40 4.80
N THR A 131 -14.48 -1.57 4.46
CA THR A 131 -14.70 -0.29 3.78
C THR A 131 -13.84 -0.19 2.53
N ARG A 132 -14.42 0.35 1.46
CA ARG A 132 -13.77 0.48 0.14
C ARG A 132 -14.14 1.83 -0.45
N ILE A 133 -13.11 2.66 -0.68
CA ILE A 133 -13.30 3.99 -1.28
C ILE A 133 -12.18 4.24 -2.28
N ASP A 134 -12.50 4.22 -3.57
CA ASP A 134 -11.56 4.58 -4.64
C ASP A 134 -10.95 5.97 -4.41
N GLY A 135 -9.61 6.02 -4.46
CA GLY A 135 -8.83 7.25 -4.25
C GLY A 135 -8.68 7.67 -2.80
N VAL A 136 -8.79 6.74 -1.86
CA VAL A 136 -8.41 6.90 -0.45
C VAL A 136 -7.57 5.70 -0.04
N ALA A 137 -6.30 5.90 0.24
CA ALA A 137 -5.35 4.86 0.59
C ALA A 137 -5.84 3.92 1.69
N ALA A 138 -5.50 2.64 1.61
CA ALA A 138 -6.03 1.60 2.48
C ALA A 138 -5.63 1.80 3.94
N CYS A 139 -4.44 2.30 4.26
CA CYS A 139 -4.02 2.58 5.64
C CYS A 139 -4.92 3.63 6.32
N ARG A 140 -5.37 4.65 5.56
CA ARG A 140 -6.33 5.65 6.04
C ARG A 140 -7.71 5.03 6.27
N LEU A 141 -8.15 4.17 5.36
CA LEU A 141 -9.41 3.42 5.51
C LEU A 141 -9.35 2.45 6.69
N CYS A 142 -8.23 1.74 6.90
CA CYS A 142 -8.02 0.87 8.06
C CYS A 142 -8.13 1.65 9.37
N TRP A 143 -7.48 2.83 9.46
CA TRP A 143 -7.58 3.65 10.66
C TRP A 143 -9.04 4.05 10.94
N GLN A 144 -9.77 4.52 9.93
CA GLN A 144 -11.17 4.91 10.08
C GLN A 144 -12.09 3.70 10.37
N TRP A 145 -11.81 2.53 9.82
CA TRP A 145 -12.56 1.32 10.12
C TRP A 145 -12.64 1.04 11.62
N PHE A 146 -11.53 1.18 12.33
CA PHE A 146 -11.47 0.93 13.75
C PHE A 146 -11.95 2.11 14.60
N THR A 147 -11.84 3.34 14.11
CA THR A 147 -12.17 4.54 14.89
C THR A 147 -13.56 5.09 14.60
N TRP A 148 -14.04 4.99 13.35
CA TRP A 148 -15.28 5.63 12.91
C TRP A 148 -16.53 4.77 13.06
N GLY A 149 -16.46 3.46 12.89
CA GLY A 149 -17.70 2.70 12.73
C GLY A 149 -17.78 1.29 13.28
N GLN A 150 -16.70 0.72 13.79
CA GLN A 150 -16.65 -0.71 14.14
C GLN A 150 -16.15 -1.01 15.55
N LEU A 151 -16.12 -0.01 16.42
CA LEU A 151 -15.84 -0.27 17.83
C LEU A 151 -16.95 -1.18 18.41
N PRO A 152 -16.60 -2.21 19.22
CA PRO A 152 -17.55 -3.10 19.84
C PRO A 152 -18.63 -2.30 20.58
N LYS A 153 -19.87 -2.79 20.54
CA LYS A 153 -20.99 -2.21 21.30
C LYS A 153 -20.59 -2.03 22.77
N GLY A 154 -20.34 -0.81 23.19
CA GLY A 154 -19.96 -0.48 24.57
C GLY A 154 -18.77 0.47 24.71
N VAL A 155 -18.03 0.75 23.64
CA VAL A 155 -16.88 1.69 23.61
C VAL A 155 -17.12 2.80 22.57
N LEU A 156 -18.36 3.11 22.29
CA LEU A 156 -18.70 4.15 21.30
C LEU A 156 -18.65 5.54 21.91
N PRO A 157 -18.09 6.53 21.18
CA PRO A 157 -18.57 7.91 21.27
C PRO A 157 -20.09 7.89 21.07
N SER A 158 -20.82 8.76 21.74
CA SER A 158 -22.28 8.76 21.73
C SER A 158 -22.83 8.72 20.31
N LYS A 159 -23.99 8.06 20.12
CA LYS A 159 -24.71 7.93 18.81
C LYS A 159 -24.93 9.22 18.02
N GLN A 160 -24.62 10.38 18.57
CA GLN A 160 -24.80 11.69 17.98
C GLN A 160 -23.66 12.12 17.03
N ASP A 161 -22.50 11.44 17.04
CA ASP A 161 -21.35 11.83 16.25
C ASP A 161 -21.25 11.15 14.87
N PHE A 162 -22.18 10.22 14.54
CA PHE A 162 -22.18 9.43 13.29
C PHE A 162 -23.28 9.88 12.32
N ILE A 163 -23.29 11.16 11.96
CA ILE A 163 -24.36 11.70 11.11
C ILE A 163 -24.06 11.56 9.62
N GLU A 164 -22.83 11.35 9.23
CA GLU A 164 -22.47 11.22 7.81
C GLU A 164 -21.68 9.93 7.49
N PRO A 165 -21.98 9.25 6.37
CA PRO A 165 -21.17 8.14 5.93
C PRO A 165 -19.74 8.60 5.61
N LEU A 166 -18.76 7.74 5.85
CA LEU A 166 -17.37 8.00 5.48
C LEU A 166 -17.28 8.18 3.96
N THR A 167 -16.84 9.35 3.51
CA THR A 167 -16.76 9.70 2.10
C THR A 167 -15.35 10.12 1.70
N LYS A 168 -14.99 9.95 0.43
CA LYS A 168 -13.73 10.42 -0.15
C LYS A 168 -13.48 11.90 0.14
N GLN A 169 -14.53 12.72 0.10
CA GLN A 169 -14.42 14.17 0.32
C GLN A 169 -13.90 14.52 1.72
N LEU A 170 -14.26 13.75 2.75
CA LEU A 170 -13.76 13.98 4.11
C LEU A 170 -12.23 13.81 4.19
N PHE A 171 -11.68 12.88 3.43
CA PHE A 171 -10.21 12.67 3.35
C PHE A 171 -9.52 13.77 2.53
N ILE A 172 -10.11 14.18 1.41
CA ILE A 172 -9.61 15.28 0.59
C ILE A 172 -9.56 16.59 1.40
N ASP A 173 -10.60 16.85 2.17
CA ASP A 173 -10.71 18.04 3.03
C ASP A 173 -9.91 17.92 4.33
N ARG A 174 -9.26 16.78 4.59
CA ARG A 174 -8.53 16.47 5.83
C ARG A 174 -9.41 16.63 7.08
N LYS A 175 -10.70 16.26 6.98
CA LYS A 175 -11.69 16.34 8.08
C LYS A 175 -11.76 15.07 8.92
N VAL A 176 -11.07 14.01 8.53
CA VAL A 176 -10.94 12.78 9.32
C VAL A 176 -9.85 12.92 10.36
N GLN A 177 -10.05 12.30 11.54
CA GLN A 177 -8.99 12.23 12.56
C GLN A 177 -8.13 10.99 12.30
N GLU A 178 -6.84 11.21 12.11
CA GLU A 178 -5.87 10.16 11.81
C GLU A 178 -4.46 10.60 12.22
N PRO A 179 -3.53 9.65 12.49
CA PRO A 179 -2.11 9.97 12.72
C PRO A 179 -1.51 10.67 11.50
N ALA A 180 -0.58 11.59 11.74
CA ALA A 180 0.12 12.28 10.64
C ALA A 180 0.89 11.29 9.75
N LEU A 181 1.47 10.24 10.31
CA LEU A 181 2.10 9.14 9.58
C LEU A 181 1.15 8.50 8.55
N ILE A 182 -0.06 8.15 8.98
CA ILE A 182 -1.06 7.51 8.13
C ILE A 182 -1.54 8.45 7.03
N ARG A 183 -1.77 9.72 7.37
CA ARG A 183 -2.17 10.74 6.38
C ARG A 183 -1.11 10.94 5.32
N LEU A 184 0.15 11.20 5.73
CA LEU A 184 1.24 11.48 4.80
C LEU A 184 1.53 10.29 3.87
N ALA A 185 1.56 9.08 4.43
CA ALA A 185 1.79 7.87 3.64
C ALA A 185 0.65 7.62 2.65
N GLY A 186 -0.60 7.76 3.10
CA GLY A 186 -1.76 7.50 2.26
C GLY A 186 -2.01 8.60 1.22
N GLU A 187 -1.72 9.88 1.50
CA GLU A 187 -1.76 10.94 0.48
C GLU A 187 -0.73 10.68 -0.62
N TYR A 188 0.48 10.26 -0.25
CA TYR A 188 1.51 9.90 -1.24
C TYR A 188 1.08 8.74 -2.13
N ASP A 189 0.46 7.71 -1.57
CA ASP A 189 0.03 6.51 -2.28
C ASP A 189 -0.95 6.81 -3.43
N ILE A 190 -1.90 7.69 -3.18
CA ILE A 190 -2.89 8.13 -4.18
C ILE A 190 -2.43 9.33 -5.03
N TRP A 191 -1.11 9.64 -5.04
CA TRP A 191 -0.51 10.77 -5.77
C TRP A 191 -1.06 12.15 -5.36
N ASP A 192 -1.57 12.29 -4.14
CA ASP A 192 -1.92 13.58 -3.57
C ASP A 192 -0.66 14.23 -2.96
N HIS A 193 0.04 14.99 -3.76
CA HIS A 193 1.31 15.62 -3.38
C HIS A 193 1.16 17.03 -2.82
N ARG A 194 -0.02 17.38 -2.28
CA ARG A 194 -0.25 18.69 -1.64
C ARG A 194 0.65 18.92 -0.42
N ASP A 195 1.06 17.84 0.25
CA ASP A 195 2.00 17.89 1.36
C ASP A 195 3.36 17.33 0.92
N PRO A 196 4.41 18.19 0.82
CA PRO A 196 5.74 17.75 0.36
C PRO A 196 6.38 16.72 1.30
N ASP A 197 5.96 16.70 2.57
CA ASP A 197 6.45 15.76 3.57
C ASP A 197 6.03 14.31 3.28
N GLY A 198 4.92 14.10 2.55
CA GLY A 198 4.50 12.76 2.13
C GLY A 198 5.55 12.06 1.27
N LYS A 199 6.13 12.76 0.29
CA LYS A 199 7.22 12.21 -0.55
C LYS A 199 8.51 12.02 0.25
N ALA A 200 8.87 12.97 1.10
CA ALA A 200 10.05 12.85 1.96
C ALA A 200 9.93 11.66 2.91
N LEU A 201 8.78 11.49 3.55
CA LEU A 201 8.49 10.36 4.43
C LEU A 201 8.77 9.01 3.77
N GLN A 202 8.43 8.82 2.49
CA GLN A 202 8.72 7.58 1.77
C GLN A 202 10.21 7.24 1.72
N PHE A 203 11.08 8.23 1.62
CA PHE A 203 12.53 8.04 1.68
C PHE A 203 12.99 7.77 3.09
N GLY A 204 12.48 8.51 4.07
CA GLY A 204 12.79 8.30 5.47
C GLY A 204 12.40 6.92 5.97
N LEU A 205 11.18 6.47 5.69
CA LEU A 205 10.72 5.13 6.09
C LEU A 205 11.59 4.00 5.53
N ARG A 206 12.09 4.14 4.27
CA ARG A 206 13.00 3.16 3.68
C ARG A 206 14.39 3.12 4.33
N ALA A 207 14.78 4.18 5.01
CA ALA A 207 16.07 4.28 5.68
C ALA A 207 16.02 3.81 7.15
N LEU A 208 14.82 3.62 7.72
CA LEU A 208 14.67 3.18 9.10
C LEU A 208 15.02 1.70 9.25
N SER A 209 15.63 1.37 10.40
CA SER A 209 15.69 -0.01 10.88
C SER A 209 14.30 -0.49 11.31
N ASP A 210 14.09 -1.80 11.38
CA ASP A 210 12.82 -2.37 11.87
C ASP A 210 12.43 -1.86 13.26
N SER A 211 13.39 -1.69 14.16
CA SER A 211 13.14 -1.18 15.50
C SER A 211 12.72 0.29 15.50
N SER A 212 13.39 1.12 14.67
CA SER A 212 13.04 2.54 14.54
C SER A 212 11.67 2.72 13.87
N TYR A 213 11.37 1.91 12.87
CA TYR A 213 10.05 1.90 12.23
C TYR A 213 8.93 1.55 13.22
N ARG A 214 9.12 0.51 14.05
CA ARG A 214 8.14 0.14 15.08
C ARG A 214 7.95 1.24 16.12
N LEU A 215 9.04 1.86 16.59
CA LEU A 215 8.95 2.96 17.56
C LEU A 215 8.17 4.15 16.99
N LEU A 216 8.40 4.50 15.72
CA LEU A 216 7.65 5.52 15.01
C LEU A 216 6.16 5.21 14.97
N VAL A 217 5.80 4.00 14.53
CA VAL A 217 4.40 3.56 14.42
C VAL A 217 3.71 3.59 15.79
N ASP A 218 4.34 3.03 16.80
CA ASP A 218 3.78 2.95 18.17
C ASP A 218 3.54 4.35 18.75
N ASN A 219 4.48 5.28 18.59
CA ASN A 219 4.36 6.64 19.11
C ASN A 219 3.31 7.46 18.37
N GLU A 220 3.24 7.35 17.03
CA GLU A 220 2.20 8.03 16.24
C GLU A 220 0.79 7.52 16.58
N PHE A 221 0.62 6.21 16.72
CA PHE A 221 -0.70 5.63 17.03
C PHE A 221 -1.11 5.94 18.47
N LEU A 222 -0.18 5.85 19.43
CA LEU A 222 -0.44 6.23 20.82
C LEU A 222 -0.81 7.72 20.90
N GLY A 223 -0.05 8.58 20.24
CA GLY A 223 -0.31 10.01 20.19
C GLY A 223 -1.71 10.32 19.67
N ALA A 224 -2.09 9.71 18.55
CA ALA A 224 -3.41 9.93 17.95
C ALA A 224 -4.58 9.52 18.86
N VAL A 225 -4.47 8.39 19.59
CA VAL A 225 -5.53 7.92 20.49
C VAL A 225 -5.54 8.65 21.84
N THR A 226 -4.43 9.27 22.25
CA THR A 226 -4.35 10.08 23.47
C THR A 226 -4.63 11.56 23.22
N GLY A 227 -4.86 11.95 21.96
CA GLY A 227 -5.20 13.33 21.59
C GLY A 227 -3.98 14.26 21.47
N ALA A 228 -2.80 13.71 21.20
CA ALA A 228 -1.63 14.52 20.87
C ALA A 228 -1.91 15.34 19.59
N ARG A 229 -1.60 16.64 19.66
CA ARG A 229 -1.85 17.58 18.55
C ARG A 229 -0.66 17.75 17.61
N THR A 230 0.50 17.22 17.99
CA THR A 230 1.74 17.33 17.23
C THR A 230 2.26 15.94 16.86
N PRO A 231 2.85 15.79 15.66
CA PRO A 231 3.54 14.57 15.28
C PRO A 231 4.64 14.19 16.30
N SER A 232 4.95 12.89 16.35
CA SER A 232 6.04 12.39 17.19
C SER A 232 7.40 12.90 16.72
N HIS A 233 8.38 12.88 17.63
CA HIS A 233 9.76 13.21 17.28
C HIS A 233 10.31 12.27 16.20
N GLU A 234 9.94 11.00 16.24
CA GLU A 234 10.33 9.98 15.29
C GLU A 234 9.81 10.28 13.89
N LEU A 235 8.54 10.75 13.77
CA LEU A 235 7.98 11.15 12.48
C LEU A 235 8.70 12.39 11.94
N PHE A 236 8.95 13.38 12.79
CA PHE A 236 9.69 14.57 12.40
C PHE A 236 11.10 14.23 11.91
N SER A 237 11.81 13.33 12.62
CA SER A 237 13.13 12.86 12.21
C SER A 237 13.08 12.12 10.88
N ALA A 238 12.14 11.16 10.72
CA ALA A 238 11.99 10.40 9.49
C ALA A 238 11.69 11.30 8.27
N VAL A 239 10.85 12.32 8.42
CA VAL A 239 10.58 13.30 7.37
C VAL A 239 11.82 14.14 7.05
N THR A 240 12.53 14.63 8.07
CA THR A 240 13.74 15.44 7.88
C THR A 240 14.85 14.67 7.17
N ASP A 241 15.12 13.45 7.62
CA ASP A 241 16.08 12.54 6.98
C ASP A 241 15.62 12.21 5.55
N GLY A 242 14.34 11.99 5.38
CA GLY A 242 13.74 11.74 4.08
C GLY A 242 13.92 12.87 3.07
N HIS A 243 13.81 14.13 3.48
CA HIS A 243 14.12 15.29 2.63
C HIS A 243 15.59 15.28 2.18
N SER A 244 16.51 14.98 3.11
CA SER A 244 17.94 14.92 2.81
C SER A 244 18.27 13.77 1.85
N ILE A 245 17.74 12.59 2.10
CA ILE A 245 17.90 11.41 1.24
C ILE A 245 17.31 11.68 -0.15
N LYS A 246 16.10 12.20 -0.20
CA LYS A 246 15.43 12.55 -1.45
C LYS A 246 16.26 13.53 -2.28
N PHE A 247 16.74 14.60 -1.67
CA PHE A 247 17.59 15.58 -2.34
C PHE A 247 18.82 14.93 -2.96
N TYR A 248 19.50 14.06 -2.21
CA TYR A 248 20.67 13.34 -2.73
C TYR A 248 20.32 12.42 -3.89
N VAL A 249 19.22 11.63 -3.75
CA VAL A 249 18.77 10.70 -4.79
C VAL A 249 18.35 11.45 -6.05
N ASP A 250 17.62 12.53 -5.92
CA ASP A 250 17.18 13.36 -7.07
C ASP A 250 18.39 13.93 -7.82
N LYS A 251 19.40 14.45 -7.09
CA LYS A 251 20.63 14.96 -7.68
C LYS A 251 21.41 13.87 -8.43
N GLN A 252 21.56 12.69 -7.84
CA GLN A 252 22.21 11.55 -8.50
C GLN A 252 21.44 11.11 -9.74
N ALA A 253 20.11 11.08 -9.68
CA ALA A 253 19.27 10.72 -10.82
C ALA A 253 19.39 11.74 -11.96
N GLU A 254 19.42 13.04 -11.64
CA GLU A 254 19.60 14.11 -12.61
C GLU A 254 20.97 14.02 -13.31
N GLU A 255 22.06 13.88 -12.54
CA GLU A 255 23.41 13.71 -13.06
C GLU A 255 23.53 12.47 -13.95
N TYR A 256 22.97 11.33 -13.49
CA TYR A 256 22.99 10.09 -14.24
C TYR A 256 22.20 10.19 -15.55
N SER A 257 20.98 10.72 -15.50
CA SER A 257 20.15 10.84 -16.71
C SER A 257 20.70 11.88 -17.69
N ALA A 258 21.29 12.97 -17.21
CA ALA A 258 21.96 13.94 -18.09
C ALA A 258 23.15 13.32 -18.85
N ALA A 259 23.88 12.40 -18.21
CA ALA A 259 25.04 11.74 -18.81
C ALA A 259 24.68 10.58 -19.75
N TYR A 260 23.64 9.80 -19.43
CA TYR A 260 23.39 8.50 -20.08
C TYR A 260 22.06 8.40 -20.82
N ALA A 261 21.13 9.35 -20.65
CA ALA A 261 19.89 9.32 -21.42
C ALA A 261 20.18 9.66 -22.90
N HIS A 262 19.46 8.99 -23.77
CA HIS A 262 19.55 9.17 -25.21
C HIS A 262 18.16 9.26 -25.83
N THR A 263 18.09 9.82 -27.04
CA THR A 263 16.83 9.97 -27.76
C THR A 263 16.59 8.74 -28.62
N ILE A 264 15.40 8.16 -28.51
CA ILE A 264 14.91 7.14 -29.44
C ILE A 264 13.62 7.59 -30.10
N LYS A 265 13.34 7.07 -31.29
CA LYS A 265 12.06 7.26 -32.00
C LYS A 265 11.38 5.91 -32.12
N TRP A 266 10.14 5.81 -31.64
CA TRP A 266 9.35 4.61 -31.69
C TRP A 266 7.86 4.94 -31.79
N GLU A 267 7.14 4.24 -32.68
CA GLU A 267 5.70 4.42 -32.91
C GLU A 267 5.28 5.89 -33.12
N GLY A 268 6.11 6.66 -33.83
CA GLY A 268 5.84 8.07 -34.16
C GLY A 268 6.13 9.06 -33.05
N LEU A 269 6.56 8.61 -31.87
CA LEU A 269 6.96 9.46 -30.76
C LEU A 269 8.46 9.49 -30.57
N THR A 270 8.93 10.59 -29.98
CA THR A 270 10.32 10.79 -29.59
C THR A 270 10.47 10.64 -28.08
N PHE A 271 11.26 9.68 -27.64
CA PHE A 271 11.41 9.35 -26.22
C PHE A 271 12.77 9.77 -25.68
N CYS A 272 12.77 10.25 -24.42
CA CYS A 272 13.96 10.24 -23.57
C CYS A 272 14.13 8.81 -23.05
N ALA A 273 15.16 8.09 -23.50
CA ALA A 273 15.40 6.70 -23.15
C ALA A 273 16.57 6.55 -22.18
N LEU A 274 16.41 5.70 -21.16
CA LEU A 274 17.42 5.44 -20.15
C LEU A 274 17.37 4.00 -19.67
N ASN A 275 18.56 3.37 -19.54
CA ASN A 275 18.69 2.13 -18.77
C ASN A 275 18.71 2.48 -17.27
N ILE A 276 17.73 2.01 -16.53
CA ILE A 276 17.60 2.36 -15.10
C ILE A 276 18.19 1.33 -14.15
N GLY A 277 18.73 0.22 -14.63
CA GLY A 277 19.44 -0.81 -13.85
C GLY A 277 18.70 -1.41 -12.66
N GLN A 278 17.83 -0.64 -12.03
CA GLN A 278 17.02 -0.98 -10.85
C GLN A 278 15.57 -0.53 -11.01
N ARG A 279 14.72 -0.87 -10.06
CA ARG A 279 13.36 -0.30 -10.02
C ARG A 279 13.44 1.21 -9.80
N GLY A 280 12.74 1.97 -10.63
CA GLY A 280 12.69 3.42 -10.55
C GLY A 280 11.39 3.93 -11.17
N ASN A 281 11.17 5.22 -11.02
CA ASN A 281 10.04 5.94 -11.59
C ASN A 281 10.52 7.00 -12.60
N SER A 282 9.59 7.80 -13.12
CA SER A 282 9.88 8.89 -14.08
C SER A 282 10.88 9.93 -13.57
N ASP A 283 11.01 10.10 -12.25
CA ASP A 283 11.95 11.08 -11.66
C ASP A 283 13.41 10.81 -12.08
N LEU A 284 13.75 9.52 -12.33
CA LEU A 284 15.10 9.14 -12.79
C LEU A 284 15.49 9.66 -14.17
N LEU A 285 14.54 10.12 -14.99
CA LEU A 285 14.81 10.60 -16.35
C LEU A 285 14.89 12.13 -16.45
N LYS A 286 14.59 12.86 -15.39
CA LYS A 286 14.42 14.33 -15.42
C LYS A 286 15.59 15.08 -16.03
N GLY A 287 16.83 14.72 -15.70
CA GLY A 287 18.02 15.38 -16.22
C GLY A 287 18.31 15.13 -17.70
N GLY A 288 17.73 14.08 -18.28
CA GLY A 288 17.88 13.71 -19.69
C GLY A 288 16.78 14.22 -20.61
N ILE A 289 15.70 14.77 -20.04
CA ILE A 289 14.56 15.25 -20.84
C ILE A 289 14.93 16.52 -21.61
N LYS A 290 14.60 16.53 -22.90
CA LYS A 290 14.82 17.68 -23.82
C LYS A 290 13.47 18.14 -24.39
N PRO A 291 13.41 19.37 -24.92
CA PRO A 291 12.19 19.93 -25.51
C PRO A 291 11.53 19.06 -26.58
N GLU A 292 12.33 18.34 -27.36
CA GLU A 292 11.86 17.47 -28.45
C GLU A 292 11.26 16.14 -28.01
N HIS A 293 11.38 15.78 -26.72
CA HIS A 293 10.85 14.52 -26.22
C HIS A 293 9.34 14.62 -25.96
N ASP A 294 8.60 13.61 -26.42
CA ASP A 294 7.15 13.47 -26.20
C ASP A 294 6.84 12.67 -24.93
N ALA A 295 7.67 11.67 -24.62
CA ALA A 295 7.51 10.77 -23.49
C ALA A 295 8.86 10.21 -23.02
N CYS A 296 8.85 9.42 -21.95
CA CYS A 296 10.02 8.75 -21.41
C CYS A 296 9.95 7.24 -21.61
N PHE A 297 11.11 6.61 -21.87
CA PHE A 297 11.30 5.18 -22.07
C PHE A 297 12.38 4.68 -21.12
N ALA A 298 11.99 4.04 -20.03
CA ALA A 298 12.92 3.41 -19.11
C ALA A 298 12.97 1.91 -19.37
N TRP A 299 14.16 1.32 -19.35
CA TRP A 299 14.29 -0.12 -19.52
C TRP A 299 15.33 -0.72 -18.58
N ARG A 300 15.17 -2.00 -18.26
CA ARG A 300 16.12 -2.78 -17.47
C ARG A 300 16.05 -4.25 -17.86
N TYR A 301 17.14 -4.95 -17.62
CA TYR A 301 17.19 -6.40 -17.74
C TYR A 301 17.09 -7.03 -16.35
N ASP A 302 16.17 -8.00 -16.16
CA ASP A 302 15.94 -8.67 -14.87
C ASP A 302 16.62 -10.04 -14.74
N GLY A 303 17.50 -10.39 -15.68
CA GLY A 303 18.15 -11.69 -15.76
C GLY A 303 17.52 -12.63 -16.80
N ASN A 304 16.24 -12.44 -17.13
CA ASN A 304 15.50 -13.28 -18.09
C ASN A 304 14.93 -12.47 -19.26
N LYS A 305 14.47 -11.27 -19.00
CA LYS A 305 13.78 -10.41 -19.98
C LYS A 305 14.11 -8.94 -19.79
N VAL A 306 13.89 -8.17 -20.82
CA VAL A 306 13.91 -6.72 -20.73
C VAL A 306 12.52 -6.24 -20.28
N LEU A 307 12.51 -5.48 -19.20
CA LEU A 307 11.32 -4.80 -18.70
C LEU A 307 11.38 -3.36 -19.18
N VAL A 308 10.27 -2.89 -19.73
CA VAL A 308 10.11 -1.53 -20.24
C VAL A 308 9.01 -0.83 -19.45
N SER A 309 9.27 0.43 -19.11
CA SER A 309 8.28 1.33 -18.50
C SER A 309 8.21 2.61 -19.33
N LEU A 310 6.99 3.00 -19.67
CA LEU A 310 6.73 4.23 -20.42
C LEU A 310 6.11 5.26 -19.47
N TYR A 311 6.57 6.51 -19.53
CA TYR A 311 6.07 7.57 -18.68
C TYR A 311 5.75 8.83 -19.49
N HIS A 312 4.73 9.55 -19.07
CA HIS A 312 4.44 10.88 -19.58
C HIS A 312 5.47 11.89 -19.08
N ILE A 313 5.62 12.97 -19.83
CA ILE A 313 6.40 14.15 -19.43
C ILE A 313 5.40 15.25 -19.05
N ASP A 314 5.55 15.81 -17.86
CA ASP A 314 4.70 16.90 -17.39
C ASP A 314 4.70 18.08 -18.36
N GLY A 315 3.52 18.62 -18.64
CA GLY A 315 3.35 19.75 -19.56
C GLY A 315 3.44 19.40 -21.06
N LYS A 316 3.59 18.12 -21.41
CA LYS A 316 3.51 17.65 -22.81
C LYS A 316 2.14 17.07 -23.14
N THR A 317 1.88 16.90 -24.44
CA THR A 317 0.65 16.25 -24.92
C THR A 317 0.54 14.84 -24.35
N HIS A 318 -0.61 14.51 -23.79
CA HIS A 318 -0.89 13.18 -23.27
C HIS A 318 -1.15 12.22 -24.43
N HIS A 319 -0.25 11.26 -24.61
CA HIS A 319 -0.41 10.14 -25.53
C HIS A 319 -0.90 8.91 -24.75
N ASP A 320 -1.73 8.09 -25.37
CA ASP A 320 -2.07 6.79 -24.77
C ASP A 320 -0.90 5.81 -24.94
N LEU A 321 0.02 5.85 -23.99
CA LEU A 321 1.22 5.00 -23.99
C LEU A 321 0.89 3.51 -23.84
N SER A 322 -0.31 3.15 -23.36
CA SER A 322 -0.72 1.76 -23.24
C SER A 322 -0.88 1.09 -24.60
N LEU A 323 -1.33 1.84 -25.60
CA LEU A 323 -1.43 1.36 -26.99
C LEU A 323 -0.08 1.03 -27.64
N ILE A 324 0.98 1.66 -27.13
CA ILE A 324 2.35 1.42 -27.60
C ILE A 324 2.96 0.22 -26.85
N ALA A 325 2.65 0.08 -25.57
CA ALA A 325 3.20 -0.97 -24.71
C ALA A 325 2.75 -2.39 -25.08
N VAL A 326 1.66 -2.56 -25.85
CA VAL A 326 1.13 -3.87 -26.30
C VAL A 326 1.71 -4.30 -27.65
N LYS A 327 2.48 -3.50 -28.33
CA LYS A 327 3.12 -3.82 -29.62
C LYS A 327 4.53 -4.34 -29.45
#